data_ae0efc11961124852fe41f422de15ff5
#
_entry.id   ae0efc11961124852fe41f422de15ff5
#
_cell.length_a   1.000
_cell.length_b   1.000
_cell.length_c   1.000
_cell.angle_alpha   90.00
_cell.angle_beta   90.00
_cell.angle_gamma   90.00
#
_symmetry.space_group_name_H-M   'P 1'
#
loop_
_entity.id
_entity.type
_entity.pdbx_description
1 polymer ?
#
loop_
_entity_poly.entity_id
_entity_poly.type
_entity_poly.pdbx_seq_one_letter_code
_entity_poly.pdbx_strand_id
1 'polypeptide(L)'
;GENEKILNVKVEAPEEEILRYLDRKVITKDNPMTTPVLKEVVADAYDRLIAPAIEREIRSSLTEMAEDGAIRVFGKNLEQLLMQPPIAGQVVLGWDPAFRTGCKLAVVDPTGKVLDTTVIYPTAPQNRVEEAKAVLKKLIAKYHITLISLGNGTASRESEQIIVDLLREIPVKVQYIIVNEAGASVYSASKLATEEFPNFDVGQRSATSMARRLQDPLAELVKIDPKSIGVGQYQHDMNQKKLTEALGGVVEDCVNRVGVDLN
;
A
#
# COMPACT_ATOMS: atom_id res chain seq x y z
N GLY A 1 -16.04 12.64 -3.09
CA GLY A 1 -16.97 13.66 -2.62
C GLY A 1 -18.24 13.77 -3.46
N GLU A 2 -18.15 13.66 -4.81
CA GLU A 2 -19.33 13.75 -5.69
C GLU A 2 -20.24 12.52 -5.54
N ASN A 3 -19.68 11.32 -5.57
CA ASN A 3 -20.43 10.06 -5.36
C ASN A 3 -21.09 9.98 -3.98
N GLU A 4 -20.47 10.62 -2.99
CA GLU A 4 -21.00 10.71 -1.62
C GLU A 4 -21.97 11.88 -1.44
N LYS A 5 -22.28 12.61 -2.51
CA LYS A 5 -23.16 13.81 -2.51
C LYS A 5 -22.72 14.93 -1.56
N ILE A 6 -21.43 14.99 -1.23
CA ILE A 6 -20.84 16.05 -0.43
C ILE A 6 -20.46 17.24 -1.33
N LEU A 7 -19.99 16.96 -2.55
CA LEU A 7 -19.63 17.95 -3.55
C LEU A 7 -20.57 17.87 -4.75
N ASN A 8 -20.84 19.02 -5.35
CA ASN A 8 -21.48 19.11 -6.65
C ASN A 8 -20.44 19.69 -7.62
N VAL A 9 -20.07 18.90 -8.63
CA VAL A 9 -19.03 19.26 -9.60
C VAL A 9 -19.67 19.35 -10.98
N LYS A 10 -19.47 20.48 -11.65
CA LYS A 10 -19.93 20.69 -13.04
C LYS A 10 -18.86 21.38 -13.85
N VAL A 11 -18.90 21.15 -15.15
CA VAL A 11 -18.09 21.91 -16.12
C VAL A 11 -18.91 23.12 -16.53
N GLU A 12 -18.38 24.31 -16.29
CA GLU A 12 -18.97 25.56 -16.78
C GLU A 12 -18.39 25.92 -18.13
N ALA A 13 -19.25 26.23 -19.08
CA ALA A 13 -18.88 26.62 -20.44
C ALA A 13 -19.50 27.98 -20.81
N PRO A 14 -18.88 28.77 -21.70
CA PRO A 14 -19.43 30.04 -22.22
C PRO A 14 -20.53 29.74 -23.23
N GLU A 15 -21.67 29.25 -22.78
CA GLU A 15 -22.79 28.73 -23.59
C GLU A 15 -23.24 29.71 -24.68
N GLU A 16 -23.44 30.97 -24.33
CA GLU A 16 -23.87 32.00 -25.31
C GLU A 16 -22.87 32.18 -26.46
N GLU A 17 -21.58 32.07 -26.16
CA GLU A 17 -20.53 32.20 -27.20
C GLU A 17 -20.50 30.97 -28.08
N ILE A 18 -20.68 29.79 -27.49
CA ILE A 18 -20.74 28.51 -28.19
C ILE A 18 -21.97 28.50 -29.13
N LEU A 19 -23.15 28.85 -28.63
CA LEU A 19 -24.36 28.90 -29.44
C LEU A 19 -24.22 29.92 -30.59
N ARG A 20 -23.68 31.11 -30.34
CA ARG A 20 -23.37 32.09 -31.42
C ARG A 20 -22.42 31.54 -32.47
N TYR A 21 -21.42 30.75 -32.06
CA TYR A 21 -20.50 30.10 -32.98
C TYR A 21 -21.22 29.03 -33.82
N LEU A 22 -22.02 28.17 -33.18
CA LEU A 22 -22.80 27.13 -33.88
C LEU A 22 -23.81 27.70 -34.83
N ASP A 23 -24.53 28.75 -34.43
CA ASP A 23 -25.45 29.47 -35.28
C ASP A 23 -24.79 29.96 -36.58
N ARG A 24 -23.62 30.60 -36.47
CA ARG A 24 -22.86 31.06 -37.65
C ARG A 24 -22.40 29.93 -38.56
N LYS A 25 -22.16 28.74 -38.01
CA LYS A 25 -21.74 27.57 -38.79
C LYS A 25 -22.91 26.90 -39.51
N VAL A 26 -24.08 26.86 -38.89
CA VAL A 26 -25.27 26.17 -39.43
C VAL A 26 -26.14 27.11 -40.29
N ILE A 27 -26.34 28.35 -39.84
CA ILE A 27 -27.21 29.33 -40.52
C ILE A 27 -26.34 30.16 -41.45
N THR A 28 -26.12 29.65 -42.66
CA THR A 28 -25.28 30.33 -43.69
C THR A 28 -26.01 31.42 -44.42
N LYS A 29 -27.34 31.42 -44.42
CA LYS A 29 -28.22 32.42 -45.08
C LYS A 29 -29.42 32.69 -44.19
N ASP A 30 -29.64 33.95 -43.88
CA ASP A 30 -30.81 34.36 -43.10
C ASP A 30 -32.10 34.25 -43.90
N ASN A 31 -33.12 33.66 -43.28
CA ASN A 31 -34.45 33.50 -43.85
C ASN A 31 -35.49 33.56 -42.71
N PRO A 32 -36.47 34.48 -42.79
CA PRO A 32 -37.44 34.68 -41.72
C PRO A 32 -38.24 33.43 -41.33
N MET A 33 -38.41 32.48 -42.21
CA MET A 33 -39.18 31.24 -41.97
C MET A 33 -38.33 30.12 -41.38
N THR A 34 -37.09 29.98 -41.79
CA THR A 34 -36.23 28.85 -41.42
C THR A 34 -35.20 29.19 -40.34
N THR A 35 -34.71 30.41 -40.24
CA THR A 35 -33.71 30.83 -39.24
C THR A 35 -34.17 30.58 -37.81
N PRO A 36 -35.43 30.89 -37.39
CA PRO A 36 -35.85 30.59 -36.03
C PRO A 36 -35.82 29.09 -35.72
N VAL A 37 -36.30 28.26 -36.64
CA VAL A 37 -36.31 26.79 -36.49
C VAL A 37 -34.88 26.23 -36.38
N LEU A 38 -33.96 26.72 -37.21
CA LEU A 38 -32.55 26.30 -37.15
C LEU A 38 -31.88 26.68 -35.83
N LYS A 39 -32.20 27.85 -35.27
CA LYS A 39 -31.71 28.24 -33.94
C LYS A 39 -32.21 27.31 -32.82
N GLU A 40 -33.48 26.95 -32.87
CA GLU A 40 -34.04 25.96 -31.90
C GLU A 40 -33.35 24.60 -32.05
N VAL A 41 -33.12 24.13 -33.27
CA VAL A 41 -32.40 22.87 -33.55
C VAL A 41 -30.96 22.94 -33.07
N VAL A 42 -30.25 24.04 -33.24
CA VAL A 42 -28.89 24.25 -32.77
C VAL A 42 -28.84 24.23 -31.25
N ALA A 43 -29.75 24.93 -30.56
CA ALA A 43 -29.82 24.94 -29.12
C ALA A 43 -30.14 23.54 -28.56
N ASP A 44 -31.12 22.86 -29.13
CA ASP A 44 -31.47 21.49 -28.73
C ASP A 44 -30.31 20.47 -28.97
N ALA A 45 -29.59 20.61 -30.11
CA ALA A 45 -28.43 19.77 -30.38
C ALA A 45 -27.26 20.03 -29.41
N TYR A 46 -27.05 21.30 -29.05
CA TYR A 46 -26.07 21.66 -28.02
C TYR A 46 -26.41 21.02 -26.68
N ASP A 47 -27.63 21.25 -26.18
CA ASP A 47 -28.04 20.77 -24.83
C ASP A 47 -28.04 19.26 -24.70
N ARG A 48 -28.58 18.57 -25.73
CA ARG A 48 -28.77 17.10 -25.62
C ARG A 48 -27.58 16.28 -26.11
N LEU A 49 -26.76 16.78 -27.01
CA LEU A 49 -25.73 16.01 -27.68
C LEU A 49 -24.32 16.54 -27.44
N ILE A 50 -24.09 17.84 -27.71
CA ILE A 50 -22.73 18.41 -27.76
C ILE A 50 -22.22 18.66 -26.35
N ALA A 51 -22.94 19.40 -25.51
CA ALA A 51 -22.51 19.72 -24.15
C ALA A 51 -22.25 18.49 -23.29
N PRO A 52 -23.17 17.49 -23.23
CA PRO A 52 -22.91 16.26 -22.46
C PRO A 52 -21.76 15.43 -23.01
N ALA A 53 -21.49 15.45 -24.31
CA ALA A 53 -20.38 14.72 -24.91
C ALA A 53 -19.03 15.36 -24.53
N ILE A 54 -18.93 16.69 -24.66
CA ILE A 54 -17.73 17.45 -24.29
C ILE A 54 -17.47 17.37 -22.79
N GLU A 55 -18.51 17.50 -21.95
CA GLU A 55 -18.34 17.34 -20.51
C GLU A 55 -17.76 15.97 -20.14
N ARG A 56 -18.27 14.89 -20.71
CA ARG A 56 -17.73 13.55 -20.49
C ARG A 56 -16.26 13.42 -20.93
N GLU A 57 -15.90 13.99 -22.08
CA GLU A 57 -14.54 13.97 -22.60
C GLU A 57 -13.58 14.74 -21.69
N ILE A 58 -13.96 15.93 -21.23
CA ILE A 58 -13.16 16.72 -20.28
C ILE A 58 -12.98 15.97 -18.97
N ARG A 59 -14.05 15.41 -18.40
CA ARG A 59 -13.99 14.65 -17.15
C ARG A 59 -13.11 13.42 -17.29
N SER A 60 -13.22 12.68 -18.40
CA SER A 60 -12.37 11.51 -18.68
C SER A 60 -10.90 11.90 -18.77
N SER A 61 -10.59 12.96 -19.50
CA SER A 61 -9.22 13.46 -19.64
C SER A 61 -8.61 13.91 -18.32
N LEU A 62 -9.39 14.61 -17.47
CA LEU A 62 -8.94 15.01 -16.13
C LEU A 62 -8.72 13.81 -15.22
N THR A 63 -9.58 12.80 -15.31
CA THR A 63 -9.44 11.55 -14.55
C THR A 63 -8.16 10.83 -14.94
N GLU A 64 -7.90 10.64 -16.23
CA GLU A 64 -6.66 10.00 -16.70
C GLU A 64 -5.41 10.76 -16.25
N MET A 65 -5.42 12.07 -16.31
CA MET A 65 -4.30 12.91 -15.83
C MET A 65 -4.07 12.72 -14.32
N ALA A 66 -5.14 12.67 -13.54
CA ALA A 66 -5.07 12.46 -12.10
C ALA A 66 -4.57 11.05 -11.76
N GLU A 67 -5.05 10.02 -12.46
CA GLU A 67 -4.58 8.64 -12.31
C GLU A 67 -3.08 8.51 -12.61
N ASP A 68 -2.62 9.05 -13.73
CA ASP A 68 -1.20 9.02 -14.12
C ASP A 68 -0.32 9.76 -13.09
N GLY A 69 -0.84 10.84 -12.50
CA GLY A 69 -0.21 11.56 -11.40
C GLY A 69 -0.10 10.71 -10.14
N ALA A 70 -1.19 10.05 -9.73
CA ALA A 70 -1.24 9.18 -8.57
C ALA A 70 -0.32 7.95 -8.72
N ILE A 71 -0.36 7.27 -9.87
CA ILE A 71 0.49 6.10 -10.16
C ILE A 71 1.97 6.46 -10.05
N ARG A 72 2.38 7.66 -10.51
CA ARG A 72 3.77 8.13 -10.33
C ARG A 72 4.16 8.30 -8.86
N VAL A 73 3.25 8.80 -8.03
CA VAL A 73 3.48 8.91 -6.59
C VAL A 73 3.59 7.53 -5.95
N PHE A 74 2.72 6.60 -6.32
CA PHE A 74 2.76 5.21 -5.82
C PHE A 74 4.08 4.52 -6.21
N GLY A 75 4.56 4.72 -7.42
CA GLY A 75 5.88 4.23 -7.86
C GLY A 75 7.02 4.75 -7.00
N LYS A 76 7.04 6.06 -6.68
CA LYS A 76 8.05 6.64 -5.77
C LYS A 76 7.96 6.07 -4.35
N ASN A 77 6.76 5.89 -3.83
CA ASN A 77 6.55 5.29 -2.51
C ASN A 77 7.06 3.84 -2.48
N LEU A 78 6.79 3.07 -3.54
CA LEU A 78 7.31 1.71 -3.69
C LEU A 78 8.84 1.69 -3.75
N GLU A 79 9.45 2.53 -4.57
CA GLU A 79 10.91 2.65 -4.67
C GLU A 79 11.53 2.94 -3.30
N GLN A 80 10.98 3.89 -2.54
CA GLN A 80 11.46 4.21 -1.20
C GLN A 80 11.38 3.03 -0.24
N LEU A 81 10.36 2.21 -0.34
CA LEU A 81 10.21 1.01 0.49
C LEU A 81 11.21 -0.08 0.10
N LEU A 82 11.36 -0.33 -1.20
CA LEU A 82 12.27 -1.36 -1.72
C LEU A 82 13.75 -1.00 -1.49
N MET A 83 14.09 0.27 -1.59
CA MET A 83 15.46 0.78 -1.48
C MET A 83 15.84 1.22 -0.05
N GLN A 84 15.07 0.81 0.96
CA GLN A 84 15.46 1.04 2.35
C GLN A 84 16.81 0.38 2.65
N PRO A 85 17.71 1.06 3.40
CA PRO A 85 18.98 0.47 3.79
C PRO A 85 18.78 -0.80 4.62
N PRO A 86 19.43 -1.93 4.26
CA PRO A 86 19.36 -3.16 5.04
C PRO A 86 20.09 -3.02 6.38
N ILE A 87 19.59 -3.67 7.43
CA ILE A 87 20.25 -3.77 8.73
C ILE A 87 20.87 -5.16 8.84
N ALA A 88 22.07 -5.29 8.30
CA ALA A 88 22.79 -6.56 8.26
C ALA A 88 23.45 -6.92 9.61
N GLY A 89 23.77 -8.20 9.79
CA GLY A 89 24.58 -8.69 10.91
C GLY A 89 23.87 -8.78 12.26
N GLN A 90 22.56 -8.60 12.31
CA GLN A 90 21.75 -8.61 13.52
C GLN A 90 20.96 -9.91 13.66
N VAL A 91 20.80 -10.40 14.89
CA VAL A 91 19.75 -11.37 15.24
C VAL A 91 18.49 -10.58 15.50
N VAL A 92 17.46 -10.83 14.72
CA VAL A 92 16.22 -10.04 14.74
C VAL A 92 15.06 -10.88 15.27
N LEU A 93 14.31 -10.32 16.22
CA LEU A 93 13.01 -10.82 16.62
C LEU A 93 11.92 -10.14 15.80
N GLY A 94 11.30 -10.86 14.87
CA GLY A 94 10.10 -10.41 14.18
C GLY A 94 8.88 -10.57 15.08
N TRP A 95 8.08 -9.51 15.17
CA TRP A 95 6.88 -9.47 15.99
C TRP A 95 5.69 -9.03 15.11
N ASP A 96 4.80 -9.97 14.85
CA ASP A 96 3.52 -9.74 14.20
C ASP A 96 2.44 -9.54 15.27
N PRO A 97 2.02 -8.28 15.56
CA PRO A 97 1.14 -7.97 16.67
C PRO A 97 -0.31 -8.35 16.37
N ALA A 98 -1.00 -8.87 17.37
CA ALA A 98 -2.43 -9.17 17.26
C ALA A 98 -3.08 -9.17 18.66
N PHE A 99 -4.39 -8.93 18.71
CA PHE A 99 -5.16 -9.02 19.94
C PHE A 99 -5.53 -10.48 20.26
N ARG A 100 -6.65 -10.94 19.75
CA ARG A 100 -7.28 -12.21 20.14
C ARG A 100 -6.44 -13.44 19.83
N THR A 101 -5.76 -13.47 18.71
CA THR A 101 -5.02 -14.65 18.22
C THR A 101 -3.60 -14.74 18.79
N GLY A 102 -3.19 -13.76 19.60
CA GLY A 102 -1.84 -13.66 20.15
C GLY A 102 -0.84 -13.09 19.14
N CYS A 103 0.20 -12.48 19.66
CA CYS A 103 1.33 -11.94 18.88
C CYS A 103 2.26 -13.08 18.47
N LYS A 104 2.57 -13.18 17.19
CA LYS A 104 3.47 -14.19 16.64
C LYS A 104 4.88 -13.65 16.63
N LEU A 105 5.81 -14.47 17.07
CA LEU A 105 7.23 -14.13 17.16
C LEU A 105 8.05 -15.10 16.32
N ALA A 106 9.06 -14.58 15.63
CA ALA A 106 10.07 -15.37 14.95
C ALA A 106 11.46 -14.80 15.21
N VAL A 107 12.39 -15.62 15.64
CA VAL A 107 13.80 -15.25 15.80
C VAL A 107 14.53 -15.65 14.54
N VAL A 108 15.21 -14.67 13.93
CA VAL A 108 15.91 -14.85 12.65
C VAL A 108 17.38 -14.46 12.85
N ASP A 109 18.30 -15.34 12.41
CA ASP A 109 19.72 -15.10 12.50
C ASP A 109 20.20 -14.06 11.44
N PRO A 110 21.46 -13.61 11.47
CA PRO A 110 21.96 -12.62 10.51
C PRO A 110 21.91 -13.04 9.03
N THR A 111 21.71 -14.33 8.75
CA THR A 111 21.60 -14.87 7.39
C THR A 111 20.15 -15.00 6.90
N GLY A 112 19.19 -14.61 7.71
CA GLY A 112 17.77 -14.77 7.40
C GLY A 112 17.19 -16.13 7.77
N LYS A 113 17.95 -17.03 8.42
CA LYS A 113 17.46 -18.34 8.87
C LYS A 113 16.64 -18.22 10.15
N VAL A 114 15.48 -18.87 10.18
CA VAL A 114 14.63 -18.92 11.38
C VAL A 114 15.23 -19.87 12.40
N LEU A 115 15.45 -19.36 13.61
CA LEU A 115 15.99 -20.12 14.75
C LEU A 115 14.89 -20.63 15.68
N ASP A 116 13.83 -19.84 15.86
CA ASP A 116 12.73 -20.18 16.78
C ASP A 116 11.46 -19.41 16.40
N THR A 117 10.30 -19.97 16.73
CA THR A 117 9.01 -19.29 16.60
C THR A 117 8.15 -19.57 17.83
N THR A 118 7.37 -18.59 18.26
CA THR A 118 6.44 -18.75 19.37
C THR A 118 5.27 -17.77 19.28
N VAL A 119 4.28 -17.97 20.13
CA VAL A 119 3.13 -17.06 20.26
C VAL A 119 3.05 -16.59 21.70
N ILE A 120 2.85 -15.29 21.89
CA ILE A 120 2.63 -14.68 23.20
C ILE A 120 1.30 -13.92 23.21
N TYR A 121 0.73 -13.73 24.39
CA TYR A 121 -0.59 -13.15 24.57
C TYR A 121 -0.56 -11.91 25.49
N PRO A 122 0.25 -10.88 25.19
CA PRO A 122 0.40 -9.74 26.08
C PRO A 122 -0.75 -8.73 26.00
N THR A 123 -1.55 -8.80 24.93
CA THR A 123 -2.62 -7.86 24.62
C THR A 123 -3.99 -8.40 24.98
N ALA A 124 -5.01 -7.53 24.95
CA ALA A 124 -6.39 -7.94 25.19
C ALA A 124 -6.87 -9.05 24.20
N PRO A 125 -7.74 -9.94 24.60
CA PRO A 125 -8.38 -10.03 25.92
C PRO A 125 -7.55 -10.76 26.99
N GLN A 126 -6.45 -11.46 26.61
CA GLN A 126 -5.71 -12.33 27.54
C GLN A 126 -4.85 -11.56 28.54
N ASN A 127 -4.22 -10.45 28.12
CA ASN A 127 -3.39 -9.56 28.96
C ASN A 127 -2.33 -10.27 29.81
N ARG A 128 -1.68 -11.33 29.26
CA ARG A 128 -0.63 -12.12 29.95
C ARG A 128 0.74 -11.44 29.80
N VAL A 129 0.85 -10.20 30.31
CA VAL A 129 2.03 -9.34 30.09
C VAL A 129 3.29 -9.95 30.73
N GLU A 130 3.23 -10.40 32.00
CA GLU A 130 4.41 -10.93 32.68
C GLU A 130 4.89 -12.25 32.08
N GLU A 131 3.96 -13.11 31.65
CA GLU A 131 4.30 -14.36 30.95
C GLU A 131 4.99 -14.05 29.63
N ALA A 132 4.46 -13.08 28.86
CA ALA A 132 5.05 -12.63 27.60
C ALA A 132 6.46 -12.05 27.82
N LYS A 133 6.67 -11.19 28.82
CA LYS A 133 7.99 -10.65 29.16
C LYS A 133 8.98 -11.76 29.56
N ALA A 134 8.52 -12.76 30.27
CA ALA A 134 9.38 -13.90 30.64
C ALA A 134 9.84 -14.71 29.42
N VAL A 135 8.94 -14.95 28.46
CA VAL A 135 9.28 -15.57 27.15
C VAL A 135 10.28 -14.72 26.37
N LEU A 136 10.02 -13.41 26.26
CA LEU A 136 10.90 -12.48 25.55
C LEU A 136 12.32 -12.42 26.16
N LYS A 137 12.42 -12.32 27.50
CA LYS A 137 13.72 -12.35 28.20
C LYS A 137 14.49 -13.64 27.91
N LYS A 138 13.79 -14.78 27.90
CA LYS A 138 14.39 -16.08 27.58
C LYS A 138 14.89 -16.14 26.14
N LEU A 139 14.11 -15.66 25.18
CA LEU A 139 14.52 -15.61 23.76
C LEU A 139 15.70 -14.68 23.54
N ILE A 140 15.68 -13.47 24.15
CA ILE A 140 16.76 -12.50 24.05
C ILE A 140 18.08 -13.09 24.59
N ALA A 141 18.03 -13.73 25.74
CA ALA A 141 19.22 -14.36 26.35
C ALA A 141 19.72 -15.56 25.54
N LYS A 142 18.80 -16.43 25.06
CA LYS A 142 19.13 -17.67 24.33
C LYS A 142 19.78 -17.38 22.96
N TYR A 143 19.25 -16.42 22.22
CA TYR A 143 19.64 -16.15 20.83
C TYR A 143 20.46 -14.88 20.67
N HIS A 144 20.75 -14.17 21.75
CA HIS A 144 21.47 -12.88 21.71
C HIS A 144 20.82 -11.87 20.78
N ILE A 145 19.50 -11.76 20.87
CA ILE A 145 18.70 -10.84 20.06
C ILE A 145 19.14 -9.40 20.34
N THR A 146 19.41 -8.66 19.29
CA THR A 146 19.88 -7.27 19.37
C THR A 146 18.86 -6.28 18.79
N LEU A 147 17.90 -6.77 18.01
CA LEU A 147 16.91 -5.94 17.32
C LEU A 147 15.52 -6.62 17.33
N ILE A 148 14.49 -5.83 17.61
CA ILE A 148 13.09 -6.24 17.52
C ILE A 148 12.44 -5.50 16.34
N SER A 149 11.85 -6.25 15.41
CA SER A 149 11.07 -5.74 14.29
C SER A 149 9.59 -5.86 14.60
N LEU A 150 8.92 -4.77 14.96
CA LEU A 150 7.50 -4.74 15.32
C LEU A 150 6.65 -4.30 14.12
N GLY A 151 5.69 -5.11 13.71
CA GLY A 151 4.69 -4.73 12.70
C GLY A 151 3.83 -3.55 13.16
N ASN A 152 3.44 -2.67 12.23
CA ASN A 152 2.66 -1.46 12.53
C ASN A 152 1.14 -1.63 12.47
N GLY A 153 0.64 -2.85 12.43
CA GLY A 153 -0.79 -3.14 12.32
C GLY A 153 -1.55 -3.16 13.65
N THR A 154 -2.55 -4.02 13.68
CA THR A 154 -3.43 -4.18 14.85
C THR A 154 -2.64 -4.55 16.10
N ALA A 155 -2.91 -3.89 17.23
CA ALA A 155 -2.21 -4.05 18.52
C ALA A 155 -0.71 -3.64 18.54
N SER A 156 -0.25 -2.88 17.56
CA SER A 156 1.13 -2.41 17.48
C SER A 156 1.50 -1.48 18.65
N ARG A 157 0.61 -0.54 19.01
CA ARG A 157 0.86 0.40 20.12
C ARG A 157 0.94 -0.28 21.45
N GLU A 158 0.05 -1.24 21.73
CA GLU A 158 0.06 -2.04 22.94
C GLU A 158 1.32 -2.90 23.01
N SER A 159 1.72 -3.50 21.89
CA SER A 159 2.95 -4.29 21.80
C SER A 159 4.20 -3.42 21.99
N GLU A 160 4.22 -2.21 21.43
CA GLU A 160 5.33 -1.25 21.62
C GLU A 160 5.50 -0.89 23.09
N GLN A 161 4.41 -0.61 23.81
CA GLN A 161 4.49 -0.31 25.24
C GLN A 161 5.13 -1.46 26.04
N ILE A 162 4.78 -2.70 25.70
CA ILE A 162 5.35 -3.90 26.36
C ILE A 162 6.84 -4.03 26.04
N ILE A 163 7.25 -3.76 24.80
CA ILE A 163 8.67 -3.74 24.41
C ILE A 163 9.41 -2.66 25.20
N VAL A 164 8.90 -1.45 25.28
CA VAL A 164 9.52 -0.34 26.02
C VAL A 164 9.71 -0.68 27.49
N ASP A 165 8.69 -1.28 28.14
CA ASP A 165 8.77 -1.68 29.54
C ASP A 165 9.77 -2.83 29.73
N LEU A 166 9.78 -3.82 28.82
CA LEU A 166 10.75 -4.91 28.83
C LEU A 166 12.20 -4.39 28.72
N LEU A 167 12.44 -3.44 27.81
CA LEU A 167 13.80 -2.90 27.58
C LEU A 167 14.37 -2.16 28.81
N ARG A 168 13.50 -1.64 29.69
CA ARG A 168 13.91 -1.04 30.98
C ARG A 168 14.31 -2.08 32.03
N GLU A 169 13.82 -3.31 31.88
CA GLU A 169 14.03 -4.38 32.85
C GLU A 169 15.25 -5.27 32.53
N ILE A 170 15.73 -5.27 31.29
CA ILE A 170 16.82 -6.13 30.85
C ILE A 170 18.16 -5.39 30.87
N PRO A 171 19.27 -6.06 31.27
CA PRO A 171 20.59 -5.41 31.33
C PRO A 171 21.30 -5.32 29.98
N VAL A 172 20.79 -6.01 28.95
CA VAL A 172 21.39 -6.06 27.61
C VAL A 172 20.79 -5.00 26.70
N LYS A 173 21.58 -4.45 25.81
CA LYS A 173 21.14 -3.44 24.85
C LYS A 173 20.39 -4.13 23.69
N VAL A 174 19.08 -3.92 23.60
CA VAL A 174 18.25 -4.33 22.47
C VAL A 174 17.56 -3.07 21.92
N GLN A 175 17.48 -2.97 20.63
CA GLN A 175 16.78 -1.89 19.93
C GLN A 175 15.46 -2.42 19.34
N TYR A 176 14.51 -1.55 19.02
CA TYR A 176 13.33 -1.93 18.25
C TYR A 176 13.04 -0.92 17.15
N ILE A 177 12.42 -1.39 16.09
CA ILE A 177 11.97 -0.60 14.95
C ILE A 177 10.55 -1.04 14.61
N ILE A 178 9.68 -0.07 14.37
CA ILE A 178 8.34 -0.33 13.83
C ILE A 178 8.46 -0.43 12.31
N VAL A 179 8.00 -1.56 11.76
CA VAL A 179 8.05 -1.83 10.32
C VAL A 179 6.66 -1.84 9.72
N ASN A 180 6.57 -1.44 8.46
CA ASN A 180 5.33 -1.55 7.71
C ASN A 180 5.03 -3.03 7.43
N GLU A 181 3.90 -3.53 7.95
CA GLU A 181 3.46 -4.92 7.75
C GLU A 181 2.63 -5.13 6.47
N ALA A 182 2.40 -4.08 5.68
CA ALA A 182 1.60 -4.18 4.47
C ALA A 182 2.06 -5.33 3.57
N GLY A 183 1.11 -6.09 3.05
CA GLY A 183 1.35 -7.26 2.24
C GLY A 183 1.86 -8.51 2.98
N ALA A 184 2.18 -8.45 4.28
CA ALA A 184 2.64 -9.61 5.03
C ALA A 184 1.60 -10.73 5.10
N SER A 185 0.32 -10.39 5.24
CA SER A 185 -0.78 -11.35 5.20
C SER A 185 -0.93 -12.00 3.83
N VAL A 186 -0.73 -11.24 2.75
CA VAL A 186 -0.77 -11.75 1.37
C VAL A 186 0.39 -12.72 1.13
N TYR A 187 1.62 -12.34 1.51
CA TYR A 187 2.78 -13.21 1.43
C TYR A 187 2.60 -14.48 2.23
N SER A 188 2.24 -14.39 3.52
CA SER A 188 2.15 -15.55 4.43
C SER A 188 1.14 -16.61 3.98
N ALA A 189 0.10 -16.21 3.24
CA ALA A 189 -0.89 -17.09 2.63
C ALA A 189 -0.54 -17.55 1.20
N SER A 190 0.56 -17.04 0.63
CA SER A 190 0.94 -17.35 -0.76
C SER A 190 1.49 -18.77 -0.92
N LYS A 191 1.49 -19.25 -2.16
CA LYS A 191 2.15 -20.50 -2.55
C LYS A 191 3.65 -20.43 -2.26
N LEU A 192 4.29 -19.30 -2.60
CA LEU A 192 5.71 -19.08 -2.35
C LEU A 192 6.07 -19.24 -0.88
N ALA A 193 5.33 -18.61 0.03
CA ALA A 193 5.57 -18.73 1.46
C ALA A 193 5.32 -20.16 1.98
N THR A 194 4.40 -20.89 1.35
CA THR A 194 4.15 -22.30 1.69
C THR A 194 5.30 -23.19 1.24
N GLU A 195 5.88 -22.95 0.09
CA GLU A 195 7.05 -23.66 -0.41
C GLU A 195 8.32 -23.33 0.41
N GLU A 196 8.49 -22.05 0.78
CA GLU A 196 9.61 -21.59 1.61
C GLU A 196 9.55 -22.14 3.05
N PHE A 197 8.35 -22.19 3.62
CA PHE A 197 8.08 -22.65 4.99
C PHE A 197 6.91 -23.64 5.05
N PRO A 198 7.07 -24.87 4.56
CA PRO A 198 5.98 -25.84 4.48
C PRO A 198 5.41 -26.26 5.85
N ASN A 199 6.22 -26.18 6.89
CA ASN A 199 5.84 -26.58 8.25
C ASN A 199 5.38 -25.42 9.14
N PHE A 200 5.37 -24.17 8.62
CA PHE A 200 4.94 -23.00 9.38
C PHE A 200 3.48 -22.66 9.06
N ASP A 201 2.77 -22.18 10.06
CA ASP A 201 1.49 -21.53 9.85
C ASP A 201 1.66 -20.10 9.29
N VAL A 202 0.54 -19.49 8.91
CA VAL A 202 0.54 -18.13 8.33
C VAL A 202 1.10 -17.07 9.28
N GLY A 203 0.90 -17.25 10.61
CA GLY A 203 1.40 -16.33 11.62
C GLY A 203 2.93 -16.42 11.78
N GLN A 204 3.47 -17.62 11.77
CA GLN A 204 4.92 -17.86 11.82
C GLN A 204 5.62 -17.29 10.57
N ARG A 205 5.02 -17.47 9.40
CA ARG A 205 5.51 -16.88 8.14
C ARG A 205 5.48 -15.35 8.17
N SER A 206 4.39 -14.76 8.69
CA SER A 206 4.26 -13.32 8.85
C SER A 206 5.31 -12.75 9.79
N ALA A 207 5.50 -13.30 10.97
CA ALA A 207 6.51 -12.87 11.93
C ALA A 207 7.94 -13.01 11.36
N THR A 208 8.21 -14.06 10.58
CA THR A 208 9.48 -14.24 9.87
C THR A 208 9.71 -13.12 8.85
N SER A 209 8.68 -12.79 8.07
CA SER A 209 8.74 -11.69 7.11
C SER A 209 9.01 -10.35 7.80
N MET A 210 8.41 -10.09 8.98
CA MET A 210 8.71 -8.87 9.74
C MET A 210 10.19 -8.76 10.10
N ALA A 211 10.83 -9.84 10.51
CA ALA A 211 12.28 -9.82 10.82
C ALA A 211 13.13 -9.59 9.58
N ARG A 212 12.85 -10.32 8.49
CA ARG A 212 13.63 -10.26 7.25
C ARG A 212 13.51 -8.94 6.52
N ARG A 213 12.37 -8.23 6.65
CA ARG A 213 12.19 -6.87 6.08
C ARG A 213 13.19 -5.85 6.60
N LEU A 214 13.75 -6.04 7.80
CA LEU A 214 14.83 -5.19 8.29
C LEU A 214 16.19 -5.62 7.77
N GLN A 215 16.42 -6.93 7.65
CA GLN A 215 17.70 -7.47 7.23
C GLN A 215 17.98 -7.23 5.75
N ASP A 216 16.99 -7.47 4.89
CA ASP A 216 17.04 -7.23 3.46
C ASP A 216 15.63 -6.86 2.94
N PRO A 217 15.29 -5.56 2.95
CA PRO A 217 13.96 -5.09 2.52
C PRO A 217 13.62 -5.48 1.09
N LEU A 218 14.57 -5.35 0.16
CA LEU A 218 14.34 -5.64 -1.25
C LEU A 218 14.03 -7.13 -1.45
N ALA A 219 14.91 -8.02 -0.99
CA ALA A 219 14.74 -9.46 -1.15
C ALA A 219 13.44 -9.99 -0.52
N GLU A 220 12.97 -9.37 0.55
CA GLU A 220 11.73 -9.78 1.19
C GLU A 220 10.48 -9.19 0.52
N LEU A 221 10.51 -7.91 0.15
CA LEU A 221 9.34 -7.20 -0.40
C LEU A 221 9.04 -7.58 -1.86
N VAL A 222 10.02 -8.00 -2.65
CA VAL A 222 9.79 -8.48 -4.02
C VAL A 222 8.99 -9.78 -4.10
N LYS A 223 8.85 -10.51 -2.98
CA LYS A 223 7.99 -11.70 -2.86
C LYS A 223 6.50 -11.34 -2.85
N ILE A 224 6.14 -10.08 -2.76
CA ILE A 224 4.78 -9.58 -2.59
C ILE A 224 4.36 -8.83 -3.85
N ASP A 225 3.13 -9.06 -4.34
CA ASP A 225 2.56 -8.22 -5.39
C ASP A 225 2.63 -6.74 -4.96
N PRO A 226 3.30 -5.86 -5.73
CA PRO A 226 3.48 -4.46 -5.38
C PRO A 226 2.16 -3.73 -5.05
N LYS A 227 1.06 -4.13 -5.65
CA LYS A 227 -0.28 -3.58 -5.36
C LYS A 227 -0.76 -3.92 -3.95
N SER A 228 -0.23 -4.96 -3.34
CA SER A 228 -0.57 -5.40 -1.97
C SER A 228 0.31 -4.77 -0.89
N ILE A 229 1.35 -4.03 -1.26
CA ILE A 229 2.27 -3.38 -0.30
C ILE A 229 1.68 -2.10 0.30
N GLY A 230 0.58 -1.57 -0.25
CA GLY A 230 -0.08 -0.39 0.32
C GLY A 230 0.67 0.92 0.05
N VAL A 231 1.19 1.08 -1.15
CA VAL A 231 1.99 2.26 -1.56
C VAL A 231 1.16 3.51 -1.86
N GLY A 232 -0.17 3.40 -1.87
CA GLY A 232 -1.08 4.52 -2.09
C GLY A 232 -2.53 4.22 -1.69
N GLN A 233 -3.27 5.29 -1.43
CA GLN A 233 -4.72 5.21 -1.21
C GLN A 233 -5.46 5.16 -2.55
N TYR A 234 -6.65 4.54 -2.55
CA TYR A 234 -7.53 4.47 -3.73
C TYR A 234 -6.91 3.77 -4.95
N GLN A 235 -5.97 2.84 -4.74
CA GLN A 235 -5.38 2.06 -5.83
C GLN A 235 -6.44 1.33 -6.67
N HIS A 236 -7.56 0.91 -6.06
CA HIS A 236 -8.66 0.23 -6.73
C HIS A 236 -9.44 1.13 -7.73
N ASP A 237 -9.35 2.45 -7.57
CA ASP A 237 -9.98 3.43 -8.47
C ASP A 237 -9.13 3.72 -9.72
N MET A 238 -7.86 3.30 -9.72
CA MET A 238 -6.94 3.53 -10.81
C MET A 238 -7.12 2.53 -11.96
N ASN A 239 -6.64 2.88 -13.15
CA ASN A 239 -6.50 1.93 -14.23
C ASN A 239 -5.55 0.80 -13.83
N GLN A 240 -6.09 -0.41 -13.60
CA GLN A 240 -5.34 -1.54 -13.04
C GLN A 240 -4.21 -2.03 -13.95
N LYS A 241 -4.35 -1.90 -15.27
CA LYS A 241 -3.28 -2.26 -16.21
C LYS A 241 -2.10 -1.29 -16.10
N LYS A 242 -2.35 0.02 -16.17
CA LYS A 242 -1.33 1.04 -15.99
C LYS A 242 -0.64 0.93 -14.63
N LEU A 243 -1.41 0.70 -13.56
CA LEU A 243 -0.88 0.53 -12.21
C LEU A 243 0.07 -0.69 -12.12
N THR A 244 -0.34 -1.84 -12.65
CA THR A 244 0.47 -3.07 -12.65
C THR A 244 1.77 -2.88 -13.43
N GLU A 245 1.71 -2.31 -14.62
CA GLU A 245 2.89 -2.04 -15.46
C GLU A 245 3.85 -1.06 -14.78
N ALA A 246 3.34 0.03 -14.21
CA ALA A 246 4.16 1.04 -13.56
C ALA A 246 4.86 0.51 -12.30
N LEU A 247 4.13 -0.19 -11.42
CA LEU A 247 4.71 -0.76 -10.20
C LEU A 247 5.66 -1.92 -10.50
N GLY A 248 5.37 -2.74 -11.50
CA GLY A 248 6.29 -3.79 -11.98
C GLY A 248 7.60 -3.22 -12.48
N GLY A 249 7.55 -2.15 -13.29
CA GLY A 249 8.75 -1.45 -13.75
C GLY A 249 9.61 -0.91 -12.61
N VAL A 250 9.00 -0.36 -11.55
CA VAL A 250 9.74 0.10 -10.36
C VAL A 250 10.47 -1.06 -9.67
N VAL A 251 9.81 -2.23 -9.54
CA VAL A 251 10.45 -3.42 -8.95
C VAL A 251 11.67 -3.84 -9.79
N GLU A 252 11.50 -3.95 -11.10
CA GLU A 252 12.60 -4.30 -12.02
C GLU A 252 13.77 -3.32 -11.94
N ASP A 253 13.50 -2.01 -11.92
CA ASP A 253 14.52 -0.99 -11.78
C ASP A 253 15.28 -1.10 -10.46
N CYS A 254 14.58 -1.30 -9.34
CA CYS A 254 15.21 -1.46 -8.02
C CYS A 254 16.08 -2.72 -7.97
N VAL A 255 15.60 -3.84 -8.50
CA VAL A 255 16.34 -5.10 -8.55
C VAL A 255 17.59 -4.96 -9.41
N ASN A 256 17.49 -4.35 -10.59
CA ASN A 256 18.64 -4.12 -11.48
C ASN A 256 19.70 -3.20 -10.84
N ARG A 257 19.27 -2.21 -10.07
CA ARG A 257 20.20 -1.28 -9.38
C ARG A 257 20.98 -1.95 -8.25
N VAL A 258 20.37 -2.91 -7.57
CA VAL A 258 21.02 -3.63 -6.44
C VAL A 258 21.72 -4.90 -6.89
N GLY A 259 21.31 -5.49 -8.01
CA GLY A 259 21.88 -6.73 -8.55
C GLY A 259 21.40 -7.99 -7.81
N VAL A 260 20.16 -8.00 -7.35
CA VAL A 260 19.54 -9.18 -6.73
C VAL A 260 19.03 -10.13 -7.82
N ASP A 261 19.29 -11.44 -7.64
CA ASP A 261 18.69 -12.49 -8.47
C ASP A 261 17.25 -12.75 -8.00
N LEU A 262 16.30 -12.71 -8.93
CA LEU A 262 14.88 -12.94 -8.65
C LEU A 262 14.45 -14.41 -8.85
N ASN A 263 15.35 -15.29 -9.30
CA ASN A 263 15.06 -16.70 -9.57
C ASN A 263 15.31 -17.60 -8.35
#